data_27bf058df1fc5d5024c285bc56484caa
#
_entry.id   27bf058df1fc5d5024c285bc56484caa
#
_cell.length_a   1.000
_cell.length_b   1.000
_cell.length_c   1.000
_cell.angle_alpha   90.00
_cell.angle_beta   90.00
_cell.angle_gamma   90.00
#
_symmetry.space_group_name_H-M   'P 1'
#
loop_
_entity.id
_entity.type
_entity.pdbx_description
1 polymer ?
#
loop_
_entity_poly.entity_id
_entity_poly.type
_entity_poly.pdbx_seq_one_letter_code
_entity_poly.pdbx_strand_id
1 'polypeptide(L)'
;KGLYPLNYEEVAQQKGKTKPYYVSVEEKDNGRWHRPEVEQRAAYQRYGEMMADKLSLQLTYGDMPWIKSDKQVPCDLSKKAYQGMDSFMLALDAEKNAYTLPIYISKEDIQANNLLVKSDATFFPIIEEVGVTELYNIEQTNYPILHPKDYEELKLDSIASNRYKQSNELGQLLRKGAWQTAIAFDGKPSLASYSAKNDTIHVAPVQHYEKEQDFYRDLGMGLTRSTRKAEARKTSFESLSREELVSLVGSVILGQKNHFDVTTPQQTSMWKERLRKDPSYTKQVLSSADVASQIIIQRIDILKKGGSQDIDLRSSTPVEVDIDGNGIVESQENLAPDQKQSSNESQEQSDEVPRQEKRHLHR
;
A
#
# COMPACT_ATOMS: atom_id res chain seq x y z
N LYS A 1 -0.09 -12.22 -47.03
CA LYS A 1 -0.97 -11.06 -47.16
C LYS A 1 -1.43 -10.72 -45.74
N GLY A 2 -0.80 -9.70 -45.15
CA GLY A 2 -1.14 -9.25 -43.81
C GLY A 2 -2.57 -8.72 -43.78
N LEU A 3 -3.35 -9.24 -42.85
CA LEU A 3 -4.61 -8.62 -42.45
C LEU A 3 -4.22 -7.33 -41.73
N TYR A 4 -4.15 -6.24 -42.49
CA TYR A 4 -4.14 -4.93 -41.87
C TYR A 4 -5.49 -4.75 -41.19
N PRO A 5 -5.52 -4.27 -39.94
CA PRO A 5 -6.77 -4.03 -39.27
C PRO A 5 -7.60 -3.08 -40.14
N LEU A 6 -8.86 -3.44 -40.33
CA LEU A 6 -9.87 -2.54 -40.85
C LEU A 6 -9.72 -1.20 -40.11
N ASN A 7 -9.89 -0.11 -40.86
CA ASN A 7 -10.01 1.22 -40.26
C ASN A 7 -11.00 1.16 -39.09
N TYR A 8 -10.66 1.76 -37.95
CA TYR A 8 -11.44 1.67 -36.72
C TYR A 8 -12.89 2.16 -36.91
N GLU A 9 -13.12 3.10 -37.83
CA GLU A 9 -14.43 3.54 -38.24
C GLU A 9 -15.25 2.42 -38.94
N GLU A 10 -14.59 1.60 -39.75
CA GLU A 10 -15.26 0.45 -40.43
C GLU A 10 -15.63 -0.64 -39.40
N VAL A 11 -14.81 -0.88 -38.39
CA VAL A 11 -15.13 -1.83 -37.31
C VAL A 11 -16.27 -1.31 -36.45
N ALA A 12 -16.33 -0.01 -36.18
CA ALA A 12 -17.43 0.62 -35.44
C ALA A 12 -18.72 0.58 -36.23
N GLN A 13 -18.68 0.83 -37.51
CA GLN A 13 -19.84 0.76 -38.43
C GLN A 13 -20.36 -0.68 -38.55
N GLN A 14 -19.49 -1.67 -38.69
CA GLN A 14 -19.89 -3.09 -38.75
C GLN A 14 -20.61 -3.56 -37.48
N LYS A 15 -20.32 -2.93 -36.33
CA LYS A 15 -20.99 -3.23 -35.06
C LYS A 15 -22.23 -2.36 -34.78
N GLY A 16 -22.67 -1.57 -35.75
CA GLY A 16 -23.83 -0.67 -35.59
C GLY A 16 -23.61 0.46 -34.59
N LYS A 17 -22.37 0.79 -34.24
CA LYS A 17 -22.03 1.87 -33.33
C LYS A 17 -21.90 3.19 -34.10
N THR A 18 -22.54 4.24 -33.59
CA THR A 18 -22.49 5.60 -34.18
C THR A 18 -21.21 6.36 -33.74
N LYS A 19 -20.43 5.83 -32.79
CA LYS A 19 -19.18 6.43 -32.29
C LYS A 19 -18.02 5.50 -32.57
N PRO A 20 -16.80 6.01 -32.82
CA PRO A 20 -15.62 5.18 -32.99
C PRO A 20 -15.40 4.29 -31.77
N TYR A 21 -14.94 3.06 -32.01
CA TYR A 21 -14.70 2.09 -30.93
C TYR A 21 -13.42 2.42 -30.14
N TYR A 22 -12.43 2.99 -30.83
CA TYR A 22 -11.19 3.49 -30.23
C TYR A 22 -11.05 5.00 -30.50
N VAL A 23 -10.55 5.72 -29.52
CA VAL A 23 -10.32 7.15 -29.56
C VAL A 23 -8.92 7.47 -29.01
N SER A 24 -8.39 8.65 -29.30
CA SER A 24 -7.17 9.12 -28.66
C SER A 24 -7.43 9.49 -27.20
N VAL A 25 -6.36 9.51 -26.39
CA VAL A 25 -6.47 9.94 -24.98
C VAL A 25 -6.82 11.43 -24.88
N GLU A 26 -6.41 12.25 -25.85
CA GLU A 26 -6.76 13.66 -25.95
C GLU A 26 -8.27 13.86 -26.19
N GLU A 27 -8.87 13.03 -27.03
CA GLU A 27 -10.33 13.06 -27.23
C GLU A 27 -11.09 12.68 -25.97
N LYS A 28 -10.55 11.73 -25.19
CA LYS A 28 -11.08 11.35 -23.88
C LYS A 28 -11.03 12.50 -22.87
N ASP A 29 -9.99 13.31 -22.93
CA ASP A 29 -9.71 14.38 -22.00
C ASP A 29 -10.33 15.72 -22.40
N ASN A 30 -10.91 15.78 -23.60
CA ASN A 30 -11.45 17.01 -24.16
C ASN A 30 -12.57 17.60 -23.28
N GLY A 31 -12.33 18.83 -22.81
CA GLY A 31 -13.26 19.56 -21.93
C GLY A 31 -13.20 19.18 -20.45
N ARG A 32 -12.29 18.32 -20.03
CA ARG A 32 -12.11 17.97 -18.63
C ARG A 32 -11.27 19.05 -17.91
N TRP A 33 -11.80 19.52 -16.79
CA TRP A 33 -11.10 20.46 -15.91
C TRP A 33 -10.30 19.67 -14.86
N HIS A 34 -8.98 19.81 -14.90
CA HIS A 34 -8.09 19.22 -13.93
C HIS A 34 -8.06 20.04 -12.64
N ARG A 35 -8.48 19.41 -11.55
CA ARG A 35 -8.43 19.97 -10.20
C ARG A 35 -7.81 18.91 -9.29
N PRO A 36 -6.50 19.03 -8.97
CA PRO A 36 -5.75 17.99 -8.26
C PRO A 36 -6.42 17.47 -6.99
N GLU A 37 -6.89 18.36 -6.12
CA GLU A 37 -7.55 17.96 -4.86
C GLU A 37 -8.88 17.22 -5.08
N VAL A 38 -9.65 17.65 -6.08
CA VAL A 38 -10.93 16.99 -6.43
C VAL A 38 -10.68 15.62 -7.03
N GLU A 39 -9.64 15.49 -7.86
CA GLU A 39 -9.25 14.23 -8.49
C GLU A 39 -8.71 13.25 -7.45
N GLN A 40 -7.84 13.68 -6.55
CA GLN A 40 -7.37 12.85 -5.45
C GLN A 40 -8.52 12.38 -4.55
N ARG A 41 -9.43 13.28 -4.20
CA ARG A 41 -10.60 12.92 -3.40
C ARG A 41 -11.48 11.89 -4.11
N ALA A 42 -11.72 12.06 -5.42
CA ALA A 42 -12.46 11.11 -6.23
C ALA A 42 -11.75 9.75 -6.32
N ALA A 43 -10.42 9.74 -6.42
CA ALA A 43 -9.61 8.54 -6.40
C ALA A 43 -9.77 7.78 -5.08
N TYR A 44 -9.64 8.46 -3.92
CA TYR A 44 -9.87 7.84 -2.62
C TYR A 44 -11.30 7.34 -2.42
N GLN A 45 -12.30 8.04 -2.98
CA GLN A 45 -13.68 7.56 -2.98
C GLN A 45 -13.78 6.23 -3.75
N ARG A 46 -13.23 6.17 -4.96
CA ARG A 46 -13.19 4.94 -5.78
C ARG A 46 -12.47 3.80 -5.07
N TYR A 47 -11.33 4.09 -4.44
CA TYR A 47 -10.56 3.10 -3.69
C TYR A 47 -11.36 2.53 -2.51
N GLY A 48 -12.03 3.40 -1.76
CA GLY A 48 -12.90 2.98 -0.66
C GLY A 48 -14.06 2.10 -1.12
N GLU A 49 -14.69 2.44 -2.23
CA GLU A 49 -15.76 1.63 -2.83
C GLU A 49 -15.24 0.25 -3.26
N MET A 50 -14.08 0.17 -3.90
CA MET A 50 -13.47 -1.10 -4.32
C MET A 50 -13.13 -1.99 -3.11
N MET A 51 -12.55 -1.42 -2.07
CA MET A 51 -12.27 -2.14 -0.82
C MET A 51 -13.55 -2.62 -0.15
N ALA A 52 -14.59 -1.78 -0.10
CA ALA A 52 -15.88 -2.15 0.48
C ALA A 52 -16.60 -3.25 -0.31
N ASP A 53 -16.47 -3.24 -1.65
CA ASP A 53 -17.00 -4.28 -2.53
C ASP A 53 -16.27 -5.60 -2.27
N LYS A 54 -14.93 -5.58 -2.18
CA LYS A 54 -14.13 -6.77 -1.85
C LYS A 54 -14.50 -7.36 -0.50
N LEU A 55 -14.64 -6.53 0.54
CA LEU A 55 -15.14 -6.95 1.85
C LEU A 55 -16.52 -7.58 1.78
N SER A 56 -17.40 -7.06 0.93
CA SER A 56 -18.74 -7.62 0.74
C SER A 56 -18.71 -9.01 0.10
N LEU A 57 -17.83 -9.22 -0.88
CA LEU A 57 -17.61 -10.53 -1.50
C LEU A 57 -17.08 -11.54 -0.49
N GLN A 58 -16.11 -11.15 0.33
CA GLN A 58 -15.53 -12.02 1.37
C GLN A 58 -16.57 -12.43 2.41
N LEU A 59 -17.46 -11.52 2.81
CA LEU A 59 -18.56 -11.85 3.72
C LEU A 59 -19.58 -12.82 3.12
N THR A 60 -19.75 -12.79 1.81
CA THR A 60 -20.72 -13.65 1.10
C THR A 60 -20.15 -15.05 0.82
N TYR A 61 -18.89 -15.11 0.42
CA TYR A 61 -18.27 -16.35 -0.08
C TYR A 61 -17.24 -16.96 0.89
N GLY A 62 -16.99 -16.33 2.04
CA GLY A 62 -16.00 -16.80 3.01
C GLY A 62 -14.56 -16.65 2.49
N ASP A 63 -13.66 -17.40 3.00
CA ASP A 63 -12.21 -17.55 2.78
C ASP A 63 -11.55 -16.97 1.49
N MET A 64 -12.17 -16.01 0.84
CA MET A 64 -11.63 -15.37 -0.35
C MET A 64 -10.53 -14.37 0.07
N PRO A 65 -9.29 -14.50 -0.45
CA PRO A 65 -8.24 -13.53 -0.15
C PRO A 65 -8.52 -12.17 -0.79
N TRP A 66 -7.91 -11.13 -0.25
CA TRP A 66 -7.92 -9.79 -0.84
C TRP A 66 -7.31 -9.80 -2.23
N ILE A 67 -6.11 -10.33 -2.32
CA ILE A 67 -5.39 -10.58 -3.57
C ILE A 67 -4.87 -12.01 -3.48
N LYS A 68 -5.00 -12.77 -4.55
CA LYS A 68 -4.40 -14.11 -4.62
C LYS A 68 -2.90 -13.99 -4.85
N SER A 69 -2.12 -14.61 -3.99
CA SER A 69 -0.65 -14.58 -4.03
C SER A 69 -0.04 -15.27 -5.27
N ASP A 70 -0.83 -16.08 -5.98
CA ASP A 70 -0.44 -16.73 -7.23
C ASP A 70 -0.69 -15.89 -8.48
N LYS A 71 -1.26 -14.70 -8.33
CA LYS A 71 -1.51 -13.76 -9.43
C LYS A 71 -0.27 -12.92 -9.73
N GLN A 72 -0.16 -12.54 -11.00
CA GLN A 72 0.87 -11.60 -11.42
C GLN A 72 0.70 -10.26 -10.70
N VAL A 73 1.80 -9.71 -10.21
CA VAL A 73 1.85 -8.37 -9.63
C VAL A 73 1.61 -7.34 -10.73
N PRO A 74 0.75 -6.32 -10.51
CA PRO A 74 0.55 -5.26 -11.48
C PRO A 74 1.87 -4.59 -11.90
N CYS A 75 2.04 -4.38 -13.19
CA CYS A 75 3.25 -3.78 -13.76
C CYS A 75 2.92 -2.85 -14.93
N ASP A 76 3.91 -2.04 -15.33
CA ASP A 76 3.86 -1.28 -16.56
C ASP A 76 4.24 -2.14 -17.79
N LEU A 77 4.23 -1.53 -18.97
CA LEU A 77 4.56 -2.21 -20.23
C LEU A 77 6.04 -2.67 -20.28
N SER A 78 6.93 -2.04 -19.50
CA SER A 78 8.34 -2.44 -19.35
C SER A 78 8.53 -3.59 -18.36
N LYS A 79 7.45 -4.14 -17.79
CA LYS A 79 7.43 -5.16 -16.74
C LYS A 79 7.96 -4.67 -15.38
N LYS A 80 8.05 -3.35 -15.18
CA LYS A 80 8.38 -2.77 -13.87
C LYS A 80 7.14 -2.85 -12.98
N ALA A 81 7.25 -3.58 -11.88
CA ALA A 81 6.14 -3.78 -10.95
C ALA A 81 5.79 -2.51 -10.18
N TYR A 82 4.51 -2.21 -10.07
CA TYR A 82 3.99 -1.24 -9.12
C TYR A 82 4.22 -1.74 -7.69
N GLN A 83 4.33 -0.83 -6.74
CA GLN A 83 4.67 -1.16 -5.36
C GLN A 83 3.57 -0.68 -4.39
N GLY A 84 3.57 -1.22 -3.18
CA GLY A 84 2.77 -0.72 -2.07
C GLY A 84 1.28 -0.60 -2.36
N MET A 85 0.72 0.55 -2.00
CA MET A 85 -0.70 0.88 -2.21
C MET A 85 -1.11 0.80 -3.68
N ASP A 86 -0.28 1.29 -4.60
CA ASP A 86 -0.60 1.28 -6.04
C ASP A 86 -0.74 -0.14 -6.56
N SER A 87 0.21 -1.01 -6.23
CA SER A 87 0.14 -2.43 -6.59
C SER A 87 -1.13 -3.09 -6.05
N PHE A 88 -1.48 -2.80 -4.79
CA PHE A 88 -2.68 -3.32 -4.16
C PHE A 88 -3.95 -2.87 -4.88
N MET A 89 -4.07 -1.56 -5.15
CA MET A 89 -5.27 -1.01 -5.77
C MET A 89 -5.43 -1.42 -7.23
N LEU A 90 -4.33 -1.50 -7.99
CA LEU A 90 -4.33 -2.00 -9.37
C LEU A 90 -4.69 -3.49 -9.45
N ALA A 91 -4.26 -4.29 -8.47
CA ALA A 91 -4.66 -5.70 -8.41
C ALA A 91 -6.16 -5.87 -8.13
N LEU A 92 -6.74 -5.04 -7.26
CA LEU A 92 -8.19 -5.01 -7.04
C LEU A 92 -8.96 -4.57 -8.30
N ASP A 93 -8.42 -3.58 -9.04
CA ASP A 93 -9.02 -3.13 -10.30
C ASP A 93 -8.98 -4.21 -11.38
N ALA A 94 -7.85 -4.90 -11.50
CA ALA A 94 -7.70 -6.02 -12.43
C ALA A 94 -8.70 -7.15 -12.14
N GLU A 95 -8.86 -7.50 -10.87
CA GLU A 95 -9.85 -8.51 -10.45
C GLU A 95 -11.28 -8.05 -10.71
N LYS A 96 -11.63 -6.81 -10.34
CA LYS A 96 -12.97 -6.23 -10.52
C LYS A 96 -13.40 -6.20 -11.99
N ASN A 97 -12.46 -5.89 -12.88
CA ASN A 97 -12.72 -5.77 -14.32
C ASN A 97 -12.44 -7.07 -15.09
N ALA A 98 -12.02 -8.13 -14.38
CA ALA A 98 -11.67 -9.43 -14.97
C ALA A 98 -10.60 -9.33 -16.07
N TYR A 99 -9.62 -8.42 -15.92
CA TYR A 99 -8.51 -8.32 -16.85
C TYR A 99 -7.63 -9.57 -16.76
N THR A 100 -7.23 -10.08 -17.93
CA THR A 100 -6.33 -11.23 -18.02
C THR A 100 -4.93 -10.87 -17.57
N LEU A 101 -4.48 -9.66 -17.96
CA LEU A 101 -3.16 -9.13 -17.66
C LEU A 101 -3.28 -7.87 -16.78
N PRO A 102 -2.64 -7.84 -15.61
CA PRO A 102 -2.59 -6.65 -14.77
C PRO A 102 -1.47 -5.70 -15.25
N ILE A 103 -1.48 -5.36 -16.54
CA ILE A 103 -0.53 -4.43 -17.14
C ILE A 103 -1.22 -3.09 -17.36
N TYR A 104 -0.65 -2.04 -16.79
CA TYR A 104 -1.21 -0.70 -16.81
C TYR A 104 -0.24 0.28 -17.45
N ILE A 105 -0.75 1.10 -18.34
CA ILE A 105 0.01 2.07 -19.13
C ILE A 105 -0.49 3.48 -18.86
N SER A 106 0.45 4.41 -18.73
CA SER A 106 0.14 5.82 -18.54
C SER A 106 -0.39 6.45 -19.84
N LYS A 107 -1.03 7.60 -19.70
CA LYS A 107 -1.47 8.42 -20.83
C LYS A 107 -0.31 8.79 -21.76
N GLU A 108 0.84 9.11 -21.15
CA GLU A 108 2.07 9.45 -21.85
C GLU A 108 2.61 8.25 -22.65
N ASP A 109 2.60 7.06 -22.07
CA ASP A 109 3.03 5.84 -22.74
C ASP A 109 2.09 5.46 -23.87
N ILE A 110 0.77 5.67 -23.72
CA ILE A 110 -0.22 5.46 -24.79
C ILE A 110 0.10 6.36 -25.97
N GLN A 111 0.36 7.66 -25.71
CA GLN A 111 0.73 8.62 -26.74
C GLN A 111 2.07 8.27 -27.42
N ALA A 112 3.10 7.96 -26.62
CA ALA A 112 4.42 7.62 -27.10
C ALA A 112 4.44 6.37 -27.99
N ASN A 113 3.56 5.42 -27.74
CA ASN A 113 3.41 4.18 -28.51
C ASN A 113 2.31 4.28 -29.61
N ASN A 114 1.75 5.45 -29.86
CA ASN A 114 0.66 5.68 -30.83
C ASN A 114 -0.52 4.73 -30.63
N LEU A 115 -0.86 4.43 -29.38
CA LEU A 115 -2.00 3.60 -29.05
C LEU A 115 -3.28 4.43 -28.94
N LEU A 116 -4.40 3.76 -29.09
CA LEU A 116 -5.73 4.30 -28.88
C LEU A 116 -6.40 3.56 -27.73
N VAL A 117 -7.30 4.22 -27.01
CA VAL A 117 -8.11 3.62 -25.95
C VAL A 117 -9.52 3.33 -26.43
N LYS A 118 -10.18 2.32 -25.87
CA LYS A 118 -11.61 2.06 -26.14
C LYS A 118 -12.43 3.28 -25.75
N SER A 119 -13.44 3.62 -26.55
CA SER A 119 -14.27 4.81 -26.30
C SER A 119 -15.03 4.76 -24.96
N ASP A 120 -15.28 3.59 -24.42
CA ASP A 120 -15.90 3.33 -23.11
C ASP A 120 -14.88 3.06 -21.99
N ALA A 121 -13.58 3.05 -22.29
CA ALA A 121 -12.56 2.85 -21.26
C ALA A 121 -12.59 3.94 -20.19
N THR A 122 -12.37 3.55 -18.97
CA THR A 122 -12.16 4.47 -17.84
C THR A 122 -10.78 4.24 -17.27
N PHE A 123 -10.00 5.31 -17.12
CA PHE A 123 -8.69 5.21 -16.50
C PHE A 123 -8.79 4.81 -15.04
N PHE A 124 -7.73 4.21 -14.53
CA PHE A 124 -7.51 4.01 -13.12
C PHE A 124 -6.60 5.13 -12.59
N PRO A 125 -7.02 5.90 -11.56
CA PRO A 125 -6.19 6.97 -11.01
C PRO A 125 -5.14 6.38 -10.07
N ILE A 126 -3.88 6.71 -10.23
CA ILE A 126 -2.83 6.58 -9.22
C ILE A 126 -2.62 7.94 -8.57
N ILE A 127 -2.60 7.98 -7.25
CA ILE A 127 -2.52 9.22 -6.49
C ILE A 127 -1.06 9.63 -6.39
N GLU A 128 -0.77 10.85 -6.85
CA GLU A 128 0.53 11.48 -6.79
C GLU A 128 0.57 12.55 -5.70
N GLU A 129 1.72 13.17 -5.48
CA GLU A 129 1.84 14.31 -4.58
C GLU A 129 0.88 15.44 -4.99
N VAL A 130 0.77 15.70 -6.27
CA VAL A 130 -0.16 16.68 -6.84
C VAL A 130 -1.04 16.00 -7.89
N GLY A 131 -2.33 15.80 -7.58
CA GLY A 131 -3.28 15.22 -8.51
C GLY A 131 -3.23 13.70 -8.62
N VAL A 132 -3.44 13.20 -9.82
CA VAL A 132 -3.46 11.76 -10.12
C VAL A 132 -2.80 11.49 -11.46
N THR A 133 -2.11 10.34 -11.56
CA THR A 133 -1.68 9.77 -12.84
C THR A 133 -2.77 8.85 -13.37
N GLU A 134 -3.15 9.02 -14.63
CA GLU A 134 -4.18 8.24 -15.32
C GLU A 134 -3.57 6.99 -15.94
N LEU A 135 -3.97 5.83 -15.47
CA LEU A 135 -3.54 4.55 -16.01
C LEU A 135 -4.70 3.83 -16.72
N TYR A 136 -4.40 3.22 -17.84
CA TYR A 136 -5.30 2.35 -18.56
C TYR A 136 -4.75 0.92 -18.55
N ASN A 137 -5.60 -0.07 -18.31
CA ASN A 137 -5.18 -1.45 -18.52
C ASN A 137 -4.91 -1.69 -20.01
N ILE A 138 -3.90 -2.47 -20.34
CA ILE A 138 -3.49 -2.77 -21.72
C ILE A 138 -4.67 -3.32 -22.56
N GLU A 139 -5.61 -4.04 -21.94
CA GLU A 139 -6.79 -4.60 -22.59
C GLU A 139 -7.87 -3.55 -22.91
N GLN A 140 -7.74 -2.35 -22.36
CA GLN A 140 -8.57 -1.19 -22.70
C GLN A 140 -8.04 -0.42 -23.91
N THR A 141 -6.89 -0.81 -24.44
CA THR A 141 -6.24 -0.19 -25.58
C THR A 141 -6.32 -1.08 -26.83
N ASN A 142 -5.86 -0.56 -27.95
CA ASN A 142 -5.70 -1.33 -29.19
C ASN A 142 -4.37 -2.09 -29.26
N TYR A 143 -3.56 -2.11 -28.17
CA TYR A 143 -2.30 -2.85 -28.09
C TYR A 143 -2.43 -4.32 -28.51
N PRO A 144 -3.44 -5.08 -28.03
CA PRO A 144 -3.61 -6.49 -28.43
C PRO A 144 -3.83 -6.68 -29.94
N ILE A 145 -4.32 -5.65 -30.63
CA ILE A 145 -4.57 -5.67 -32.09
C ILE A 145 -3.30 -5.28 -32.86
N LEU A 146 -2.57 -4.27 -32.39
CA LEU A 146 -1.37 -3.77 -33.05
C LEU A 146 -0.17 -4.67 -32.81
N HIS A 147 -0.08 -5.28 -31.62
CA HIS A 147 1.04 -6.11 -31.16
C HIS A 147 0.55 -7.50 -30.70
N PRO A 148 -0.08 -8.29 -31.56
CA PRO A 148 -0.72 -9.54 -31.13
C PRO A 148 0.28 -10.58 -30.66
N LYS A 149 1.50 -10.61 -31.21
CA LYS A 149 2.55 -11.54 -30.77
C LYS A 149 3.05 -11.20 -29.38
N ASP A 150 3.40 -9.93 -29.16
CA ASP A 150 3.90 -9.45 -27.88
C ASP A 150 2.84 -9.63 -26.78
N TYR A 151 1.58 -9.40 -27.13
CA TYR A 151 0.45 -9.60 -26.19
C TYR A 151 0.27 -11.08 -25.80
N GLU A 152 0.42 -12.03 -26.74
CA GLU A 152 0.38 -13.46 -26.43
C GLU A 152 1.60 -13.90 -25.60
N GLU A 153 2.79 -13.34 -25.85
CA GLU A 153 3.97 -13.58 -25.02
C GLU A 153 3.77 -13.10 -23.59
N LEU A 154 3.19 -11.90 -23.40
CA LEU A 154 2.84 -11.39 -22.08
C LEU A 154 1.88 -12.31 -21.32
N LYS A 155 0.90 -12.91 -22.01
CA LYS A 155 0.01 -13.91 -21.40
C LYS A 155 0.74 -15.17 -20.99
N LEU A 156 1.64 -15.66 -21.83
CA LEU A 156 2.43 -16.85 -21.54
C LEU A 156 3.36 -16.63 -20.35
N ASP A 157 4.01 -15.48 -20.26
CA ASP A 157 4.84 -15.08 -19.14
C ASP A 157 4.03 -15.01 -17.83
N SER A 158 2.83 -14.45 -17.88
CA SER A 158 1.91 -14.39 -16.74
C SER A 158 1.54 -15.80 -16.25
N ILE A 159 1.21 -16.71 -17.15
CA ILE A 159 0.90 -18.11 -16.81
C ILE A 159 2.13 -18.83 -16.25
N ALA A 160 3.31 -18.57 -16.82
CA ALA A 160 4.55 -19.19 -16.36
C ALA A 160 4.93 -18.70 -14.96
N SER A 161 4.81 -17.39 -14.68
CA SER A 161 5.08 -16.82 -13.36
C SER A 161 4.15 -17.37 -12.28
N ASN A 162 2.89 -17.65 -12.61
CA ASN A 162 1.91 -18.23 -11.71
C ASN A 162 2.18 -19.72 -11.39
N ARG A 163 2.92 -20.43 -12.23
CA ARG A 163 3.29 -21.86 -12.01
C ARG A 163 4.47 -22.03 -11.06
N TYR A 164 5.37 -21.05 -10.99
CA TYR A 164 6.47 -21.06 -10.03
C TYR A 164 5.94 -20.60 -8.69
N LYS A 165 5.72 -21.55 -7.77
CA LYS A 165 5.44 -21.26 -6.36
C LYS A 165 6.62 -20.46 -5.82
N GLN A 166 6.50 -19.14 -5.81
CA GLN A 166 7.51 -18.28 -5.22
C GLN A 166 7.54 -18.57 -3.72
N SER A 167 8.74 -18.69 -3.17
CA SER A 167 8.90 -19.00 -1.75
C SER A 167 8.48 -17.81 -0.90
N ASN A 168 7.72 -18.05 0.16
CA ASN A 168 7.38 -17.02 1.12
C ASN A 168 8.64 -16.51 1.84
N GLU A 169 9.13 -15.36 1.42
CA GLU A 169 10.36 -14.75 1.92
C GLU A 169 10.29 -14.38 3.40
N LEU A 170 9.14 -13.87 3.84
CA LEU A 170 8.91 -13.56 5.24
C LEU A 170 9.00 -14.81 6.11
N GLY A 171 8.39 -15.92 5.68
CA GLY A 171 8.51 -17.20 6.37
C GLY A 171 9.93 -17.72 6.46
N GLN A 172 10.73 -17.51 5.42
CA GLN A 172 12.15 -17.91 5.43
C GLN A 172 12.98 -17.06 6.38
N LEU A 173 12.77 -15.74 6.42
CA LEU A 173 13.46 -14.83 7.35
C LEU A 173 13.13 -15.14 8.79
N LEU A 174 11.87 -15.43 9.09
CA LEU A 174 11.44 -15.83 10.43
C LEU A 174 12.09 -17.13 10.90
N ARG A 175 12.14 -18.14 10.01
CA ARG A 175 12.79 -19.43 10.32
C ARG A 175 14.29 -19.26 10.58
N LYS A 176 14.93 -18.27 9.95
CA LYS A 176 16.35 -17.93 10.18
C LYS A 176 16.57 -17.10 11.43
N GLY A 177 15.51 -16.69 12.15
CA GLY A 177 15.63 -15.83 13.32
C GLY A 177 16.16 -14.42 13.03
N ALA A 178 16.01 -13.96 11.78
CA ALA A 178 16.61 -12.71 11.33
C ALA A 178 15.75 -11.46 11.63
N TRP A 179 14.61 -11.61 12.30
CA TRP A 179 13.75 -10.49 12.64
C TRP A 179 14.07 -9.89 14.00
N GLN A 180 14.24 -8.56 14.10
CA GLN A 180 14.67 -7.89 15.32
C GLN A 180 13.56 -7.74 16.38
N THR A 181 12.34 -7.40 15.96
CA THR A 181 11.22 -7.32 16.88
C THR A 181 10.93 -8.71 17.42
N ALA A 182 10.85 -8.86 18.73
CA ALA A 182 10.54 -10.15 19.32
C ALA A 182 9.17 -10.65 18.88
N ILE A 183 9.06 -11.96 18.57
CA ILE A 183 7.81 -12.62 18.24
C ILE A 183 7.52 -13.63 19.32
N ALA A 184 6.46 -13.41 20.10
CA ALA A 184 5.96 -14.33 21.10
C ALA A 184 4.82 -15.16 20.53
N PHE A 185 4.94 -16.49 20.65
CA PHE A 185 3.93 -17.44 20.20
C PHE A 185 2.96 -17.79 21.34
N ASP A 186 2.36 -16.75 21.93
CA ASP A 186 1.45 -16.82 23.08
C ASP A 186 0.06 -16.21 22.82
N GLY A 187 -0.15 -15.75 21.60
CA GLY A 187 -1.42 -15.17 21.16
C GLY A 187 -2.49 -16.21 20.86
N LYS A 188 -3.64 -15.71 20.40
CA LYS A 188 -4.75 -16.52 19.88
C LYS A 188 -4.91 -16.29 18.39
N PRO A 189 -5.33 -17.29 17.60
CA PRO A 189 -5.62 -17.10 16.19
C PRO A 189 -6.59 -15.94 15.95
N SER A 190 -6.36 -15.15 14.92
CA SER A 190 -7.10 -13.94 14.54
C SER A 190 -7.06 -12.78 15.55
N LEU A 191 -6.16 -12.83 16.54
CA LEU A 191 -5.99 -11.80 17.56
C LEU A 191 -4.51 -11.38 17.72
N ALA A 192 -3.80 -11.23 16.61
CA ALA A 192 -2.44 -10.71 16.64
C ALA A 192 -2.39 -9.33 17.30
N SER A 193 -1.40 -9.10 18.14
CA SER A 193 -1.22 -7.81 18.81
C SER A 193 0.26 -7.41 18.83
N TYR A 194 0.52 -6.15 19.15
CA TYR A 194 1.87 -5.64 19.34
C TYR A 194 1.94 -4.88 20.66
N SER A 195 2.91 -5.24 21.49
CA SER A 195 3.23 -4.56 22.73
C SER A 195 4.37 -3.58 22.51
N ALA A 196 4.07 -2.28 22.48
CA ALA A 196 5.10 -1.24 22.36
C ALA A 196 6.01 -1.16 23.59
N LYS A 197 5.55 -1.61 24.77
CA LYS A 197 6.35 -1.62 25.99
C LYS A 197 7.52 -2.58 25.90
N ASN A 198 7.31 -3.75 25.30
CA ASN A 198 8.29 -4.82 25.24
C ASN A 198 8.83 -5.03 23.82
N ASP A 199 8.39 -4.22 22.86
CA ASP A 199 8.69 -4.39 21.43
C ASP A 199 8.45 -5.83 20.96
N THR A 200 7.28 -6.36 21.26
CA THR A 200 6.94 -7.77 21.01
C THR A 200 5.65 -7.90 20.24
N ILE A 201 5.70 -8.69 19.18
CA ILE A 201 4.52 -9.12 18.43
C ILE A 201 4.02 -10.42 19.07
N HIS A 202 2.76 -10.44 19.47
CA HIS A 202 2.09 -11.61 20.01
C HIS A 202 1.20 -12.23 18.93
N VAL A 203 1.49 -13.47 18.55
CA VAL A 203 0.76 -14.24 17.54
C VAL A 203 0.59 -15.67 18.03
N ALA A 204 -0.47 -16.36 17.60
CA ALA A 204 -0.61 -17.75 17.95
C ALA A 204 0.47 -18.61 17.30
N PRO A 205 0.87 -19.75 17.90
CA PRO A 205 1.73 -20.72 17.22
C PRO A 205 1.09 -21.18 15.90
N VAL A 206 1.89 -21.39 14.85
CA VAL A 206 1.41 -21.73 13.51
C VAL A 206 0.52 -22.98 13.50
N GLN A 207 0.78 -23.96 14.36
CA GLN A 207 -0.01 -25.17 14.51
C GLN A 207 -1.41 -24.97 15.09
N HIS A 208 -1.72 -23.77 15.60
CA HIS A 208 -3.06 -23.43 16.09
C HIS A 208 -3.98 -22.87 15.00
N TYR A 209 -3.45 -22.66 13.80
CA TYR A 209 -4.23 -22.21 12.66
C TYR A 209 -4.62 -23.39 11.77
N GLU A 210 -5.84 -23.35 11.26
CA GLU A 210 -6.31 -24.34 10.28
C GLU A 210 -5.58 -24.21 8.96
N LYS A 211 -5.18 -22.97 8.60
CA LYS A 211 -4.45 -22.62 7.39
C LYS A 211 -3.20 -21.81 7.73
N GLU A 212 -2.06 -22.20 7.19
CA GLU A 212 -0.80 -21.49 7.38
C GLU A 212 -0.89 -20.02 6.92
N GLN A 213 -1.72 -19.73 5.93
CA GLN A 213 -1.98 -18.36 5.44
C GLN A 213 -2.54 -17.44 6.51
N ASP A 214 -3.40 -17.94 7.40
CA ASP A 214 -3.96 -17.16 8.50
C ASP A 214 -2.90 -16.76 9.53
N PHE A 215 -1.90 -17.61 9.74
CA PHE A 215 -0.73 -17.28 10.53
C PHE A 215 0.05 -16.10 9.90
N TYR A 216 0.33 -16.15 8.60
CA TYR A 216 1.05 -15.06 7.93
C TYR A 216 0.22 -13.76 7.86
N ARG A 217 -1.10 -13.85 7.75
CA ARG A 217 -1.98 -12.69 7.89
C ARG A 217 -1.80 -12.03 9.26
N ASP A 218 -1.93 -12.81 10.33
CA ASP A 218 -1.85 -12.30 11.70
C ASP A 218 -0.46 -11.75 11.99
N LEU A 219 0.59 -12.42 11.53
CA LEU A 219 1.95 -11.94 11.64
C LEU A 219 2.15 -10.62 10.86
N GLY A 220 1.66 -10.52 9.64
CA GLY A 220 1.70 -9.28 8.84
C GLY A 220 0.97 -8.13 9.52
N MET A 221 -0.17 -8.41 10.16
CA MET A 221 -0.88 -7.42 10.97
C MET A 221 -0.07 -6.99 12.18
N GLY A 222 0.59 -7.91 12.88
CA GLY A 222 1.50 -7.62 14.01
C GLY A 222 2.69 -6.77 13.58
N LEU A 223 3.33 -7.13 12.46
CA LEU A 223 4.43 -6.38 11.86
C LEU A 223 4.01 -4.95 11.51
N THR A 224 2.86 -4.79 10.85
CA THR A 224 2.31 -3.47 10.50
C THR A 224 2.08 -2.62 11.75
N ARG A 225 1.54 -3.20 12.82
CA ARG A 225 1.38 -2.49 14.11
C ARG A 225 2.70 -2.11 14.75
N SER A 226 3.76 -2.93 14.60
CA SER A 226 5.06 -2.66 15.21
C SER A 226 5.79 -1.46 14.60
N THR A 227 5.42 -1.01 13.41
CA THR A 227 5.99 0.19 12.78
C THR A 227 5.46 1.49 13.38
N ARG A 228 4.42 1.46 14.24
CA ARG A 228 3.80 2.64 14.79
C ARG A 228 4.41 3.07 16.11
N LYS A 229 4.52 4.39 16.32
CA LYS A 229 4.87 4.95 17.63
C LYS A 229 3.75 4.71 18.63
N ALA A 230 4.10 4.32 19.84
CA ALA A 230 3.15 4.09 20.96
C ALA A 230 2.26 5.32 21.26
N GLU A 231 2.73 6.52 20.95
CA GLU A 231 2.05 7.80 21.22
C GLU A 231 0.85 8.09 20.31
N ALA A 232 0.76 7.48 19.12
CA ALA A 232 -0.36 7.66 18.21
C ALA A 232 -1.62 6.88 18.62
N ARG A 233 -1.55 6.10 19.70
CA ARG A 233 -2.64 5.23 20.17
C ARG A 233 -3.59 5.95 21.12
N LYS A 234 -4.38 6.90 20.61
CA LYS A 234 -5.55 7.35 21.35
C LYS A 234 -6.61 6.26 21.31
N THR A 235 -7.01 5.81 22.49
CA THR A 235 -7.88 4.66 22.78
C THR A 235 -9.37 4.93 22.52
N SER A 236 -9.76 5.55 21.40
CA SER A 236 -11.16 5.56 21.02
C SER A 236 -11.48 4.28 20.22
N PHE A 237 -12.70 3.77 20.35
CA PHE A 237 -13.16 2.61 19.59
C PHE A 237 -12.98 2.80 18.07
N GLU A 238 -13.18 4.01 17.56
CA GLU A 238 -12.97 4.34 16.16
C GLU A 238 -11.50 4.25 15.73
N SER A 239 -10.57 4.69 16.60
CA SER A 239 -9.13 4.59 16.30
C SER A 239 -8.65 3.14 16.33
N LEU A 240 -9.18 2.30 17.20
CA LEU A 240 -8.87 0.87 17.23
C LEU A 240 -9.38 0.16 15.98
N SER A 241 -10.62 0.41 15.58
CA SER A 241 -11.19 -0.19 14.37
C SER A 241 -10.43 0.24 13.10
N ARG A 242 -10.02 1.52 13.00
CA ARG A 242 -9.20 2.01 11.91
C ARG A 242 -7.81 1.34 11.92
N GLU A 243 -7.19 1.23 13.09
CA GLU A 243 -5.88 0.56 13.25
C GLU A 243 -5.92 -0.89 12.81
N GLU A 244 -7.01 -1.58 13.09
CA GLU A 244 -7.22 -2.95 12.67
C GLU A 244 -7.28 -3.06 11.14
N LEU A 245 -8.05 -2.18 10.48
CA LEU A 245 -8.13 -2.13 9.02
C LEU A 245 -6.78 -1.74 8.39
N VAL A 246 -6.06 -0.77 8.95
CA VAL A 246 -4.70 -0.42 8.51
C VAL A 246 -3.76 -1.62 8.61
N SER A 247 -3.83 -2.35 9.72
CA SER A 247 -2.98 -3.53 9.92
C SER A 247 -3.31 -4.65 8.95
N LEU A 248 -4.60 -4.83 8.64
CA LEU A 248 -5.06 -5.79 7.65
C LEU A 248 -4.58 -5.41 6.24
N VAL A 249 -4.78 -4.16 5.81
CA VAL A 249 -4.34 -3.68 4.49
C VAL A 249 -2.82 -3.76 4.36
N GLY A 250 -2.07 -3.36 5.40
CA GLY A 250 -0.61 -3.54 5.43
C GLY A 250 -0.20 -5.01 5.27
N SER A 251 -0.91 -5.92 5.95
CA SER A 251 -0.69 -7.36 5.77
C SER A 251 -0.99 -7.83 4.34
N VAL A 252 -2.01 -7.27 3.67
CA VAL A 252 -2.31 -7.57 2.25
C VAL A 252 -1.18 -7.13 1.33
N ILE A 253 -0.67 -5.91 1.50
CA ILE A 253 0.47 -5.39 0.73
C ILE A 253 1.70 -6.28 0.95
N LEU A 254 1.98 -6.67 2.19
CA LEU A 254 3.05 -7.60 2.51
C LEU A 254 2.83 -8.98 1.90
N GLY A 255 1.60 -9.47 1.90
CA GLY A 255 1.20 -10.75 1.31
C GLY A 255 1.43 -10.78 -0.19
N GLN A 256 1.08 -9.70 -0.88
CA GLN A 256 1.31 -9.56 -2.32
C GLN A 256 2.82 -9.57 -2.66
N LYS A 257 3.64 -8.93 -1.85
CA LYS A 257 5.11 -8.88 -2.04
C LYS A 257 5.79 -10.20 -1.65
N ASN A 258 5.29 -10.88 -0.61
CA ASN A 258 5.94 -12.07 -0.03
C ASN A 258 5.17 -13.37 -0.30
N HIS A 259 4.20 -13.33 -1.22
CA HIS A 259 3.48 -14.50 -1.75
C HIS A 259 2.70 -15.31 -0.70
N PHE A 260 1.92 -14.64 0.12
CA PHE A 260 0.92 -15.29 0.98
C PHE A 260 -0.45 -14.61 0.84
N ASP A 261 -1.48 -15.40 0.93
CA ASP A 261 -2.86 -14.92 0.86
C ASP A 261 -3.30 -14.29 2.18
N VAL A 262 -4.07 -13.22 2.10
CA VAL A 262 -4.64 -12.55 3.27
C VAL A 262 -6.16 -12.51 3.14
N THR A 263 -6.83 -13.16 4.07
CA THR A 263 -8.29 -13.14 4.21
C THR A 263 -8.72 -12.14 5.29
N THR A 264 -9.98 -11.76 5.31
CA THR A 264 -10.51 -10.85 6.32
C THR A 264 -11.01 -11.62 7.54
N PRO A 265 -10.63 -11.24 8.77
CA PRO A 265 -11.27 -11.79 9.96
C PRO A 265 -12.74 -11.38 10.05
N GLN A 266 -13.56 -12.17 10.72
CA GLN A 266 -15.04 -12.13 10.67
C GLN A 266 -15.79 -10.85 11.13
N GLN A 267 -15.15 -9.73 11.44
CA GLN A 267 -15.82 -8.54 12.00
C GLN A 267 -15.63 -7.27 11.15
N THR A 268 -16.38 -7.12 10.05
CA THR A 268 -16.04 -6.09 9.05
C THR A 268 -17.18 -5.16 8.60
N SER A 269 -18.40 -5.29 9.11
CA SER A 269 -19.54 -4.50 8.61
C SER A 269 -19.35 -2.99 8.72
N MET A 270 -18.68 -2.51 9.79
CA MET A 270 -18.46 -1.08 10.03
C MET A 270 -17.46 -0.46 9.03
N TRP A 271 -16.45 -1.20 8.60
CA TRP A 271 -15.45 -0.70 7.65
C TRP A 271 -16.06 -0.39 6.29
N LYS A 272 -16.96 -1.25 5.80
CA LYS A 272 -17.60 -1.11 4.48
C LYS A 272 -18.36 0.22 4.36
N GLU A 273 -19.11 0.56 5.37
CA GLU A 273 -19.90 1.79 5.35
C GLU A 273 -19.00 3.03 5.34
N ARG A 274 -17.95 3.05 6.18
CA ARG A 274 -17.00 4.16 6.23
C ARG A 274 -16.20 4.30 4.94
N LEU A 275 -15.69 3.22 4.42
CA LEU A 275 -14.93 3.21 3.15
C LEU A 275 -15.76 3.77 2.00
N ARG A 276 -17.08 3.46 1.94
CA ARG A 276 -17.97 3.99 0.90
C ARG A 276 -18.33 5.47 1.06
N LYS A 277 -18.34 5.98 2.28
CA LYS A 277 -18.87 7.33 2.57
C LYS A 277 -17.79 8.37 2.83
N ASP A 278 -16.60 7.96 3.22
CA ASP A 278 -15.56 8.85 3.72
C ASP A 278 -14.22 8.64 2.99
N PRO A 279 -13.95 9.42 1.92
CA PRO A 279 -12.66 9.37 1.22
C PRO A 279 -11.47 9.72 2.13
N SER A 280 -11.67 10.57 3.15
CA SER A 280 -10.60 10.92 4.09
C SER A 280 -10.23 9.73 4.97
N TYR A 281 -11.23 8.94 5.40
CA TYR A 281 -10.97 7.69 6.10
C TYR A 281 -10.19 6.69 5.23
N THR A 282 -10.58 6.54 3.96
CA THR A 282 -9.88 5.69 3.00
C THR A 282 -8.42 6.14 2.82
N LYS A 283 -8.19 7.46 2.65
CA LYS A 283 -6.86 8.05 2.57
C LYS A 283 -6.02 7.68 3.79
N GLN A 284 -6.52 7.93 5.00
CA GLN A 284 -5.80 7.63 6.24
C GLN A 284 -5.44 6.15 6.37
N VAL A 285 -6.36 5.25 6.02
CA VAL A 285 -6.12 3.80 6.07
C VAL A 285 -5.02 3.41 5.09
N LEU A 286 -5.15 3.81 3.82
CA LEU A 286 -4.22 3.40 2.76
C LEU A 286 -2.83 4.01 2.96
N SER A 287 -2.72 5.31 3.23
CA SER A 287 -1.43 5.95 3.46
C SER A 287 -0.70 5.36 4.67
N SER A 288 -1.42 5.10 5.77
CA SER A 288 -0.82 4.48 6.96
C SER A 288 -0.36 3.04 6.70
N ALA A 289 -1.15 2.26 5.96
CA ALA A 289 -0.80 0.89 5.61
C ALA A 289 0.38 0.82 4.63
N ASP A 290 0.42 1.75 3.68
CA ASP A 290 1.51 1.84 2.70
C ASP A 290 2.84 2.16 3.39
N VAL A 291 2.91 3.23 4.18
CA VAL A 291 4.12 3.60 4.93
C VAL A 291 4.60 2.44 5.81
N ALA A 292 3.69 1.80 6.56
CA ALA A 292 4.04 0.67 7.41
C ALA A 292 4.61 -0.51 6.61
N SER A 293 3.97 -0.86 5.50
CA SER A 293 4.41 -1.98 4.66
C SER A 293 5.73 -1.68 3.96
N GLN A 294 5.97 -0.45 3.50
CA GLN A 294 7.25 -0.04 2.90
C GLN A 294 8.42 -0.17 3.88
N ILE A 295 8.25 0.26 5.13
CA ILE A 295 9.27 0.08 6.19
C ILE A 295 9.61 -1.42 6.35
N ILE A 296 8.61 -2.29 6.39
CA ILE A 296 8.81 -3.72 6.55
C ILE A 296 9.49 -4.33 5.32
N ILE A 297 9.05 -3.96 4.11
CA ILE A 297 9.63 -4.44 2.85
C ILE A 297 11.10 -4.03 2.74
N GLN A 298 11.43 -2.78 3.00
CA GLN A 298 12.82 -2.31 3.00
C GLN A 298 13.69 -3.11 3.96
N ARG A 299 13.18 -3.41 5.14
CA ARG A 299 13.88 -4.23 6.11
C ARG A 299 14.10 -5.66 5.62
N ILE A 300 13.09 -6.28 5.02
CA ILE A 300 13.21 -7.60 4.40
C ILE A 300 14.30 -7.58 3.33
N ASP A 301 14.32 -6.58 2.48
CA ASP A 301 15.30 -6.44 1.40
C ASP A 301 16.74 -6.24 1.93
N ILE A 302 16.91 -5.50 3.04
CA ILE A 302 18.21 -5.35 3.72
C ILE A 302 18.68 -6.69 4.29
N LEU A 303 17.80 -7.41 4.98
CA LEU A 303 18.14 -8.73 5.57
C LEU A 303 18.52 -9.75 4.49
N LYS A 304 17.84 -9.72 3.33
CA LYS A 304 18.20 -10.59 2.19
C LYS A 304 19.59 -10.32 1.64
N LYS A 305 20.01 -9.06 1.61
CA LYS A 305 21.35 -8.65 1.14
C LYS A 305 22.46 -8.95 2.15
N GLY A 306 22.16 -9.61 3.26
CA GLY A 306 23.12 -9.89 4.34
C GLY A 306 23.46 -8.65 5.15
N GLY A 307 22.58 -7.64 5.15
CA GLY A 307 22.72 -6.45 5.99
C GLY A 307 22.71 -6.78 7.46
N SER A 308 23.50 -6.01 8.25
CA SER A 308 23.58 -6.16 9.70
C SER A 308 22.22 -5.95 10.36
N GLN A 309 21.96 -6.70 11.42
CA GLN A 309 20.78 -6.54 12.27
C GLN A 309 20.76 -5.19 13.02
N ASP A 310 21.87 -4.44 13.00
CA ASP A 310 22.06 -3.21 13.77
C ASP A 310 21.43 -1.95 13.17
N ILE A 311 20.77 -2.04 12.05
CA ILE A 311 19.99 -0.90 11.53
C ILE A 311 18.70 -0.81 12.34
N ASP A 312 18.72 0.00 13.39
CA ASP A 312 17.51 0.35 14.13
C ASP A 312 16.64 1.29 13.26
N LEU A 313 15.72 0.71 12.54
CA LEU A 313 14.72 1.46 11.76
C LEU A 313 13.79 2.31 12.66
N ARG A 314 13.88 2.15 13.98
CA ARG A 314 13.18 3.00 14.95
C ARG A 314 13.95 4.28 15.27
N SER A 315 15.26 4.31 15.04
CA SER A 315 16.10 5.49 15.17
C SER A 315 16.11 6.36 13.90
N SER A 316 15.71 5.82 12.77
CA SER A 316 15.39 6.67 11.63
C SER A 316 14.24 7.59 12.06
N THR A 317 14.47 8.88 12.03
CA THR A 317 13.51 9.94 12.27
C THR A 317 12.14 9.51 11.76
N PRO A 318 11.08 9.72 12.56
CA PRO A 318 9.75 9.32 12.11
C PRO A 318 9.49 10.01 10.79
N VAL A 319 9.10 9.23 9.81
CA VAL A 319 8.44 9.76 8.63
C VAL A 319 7.17 10.39 9.20
N GLU A 320 7.17 11.71 9.35
CA GLU A 320 5.96 12.45 9.60
C GLU A 320 5.11 12.29 8.35
N VAL A 321 4.17 11.36 8.45
CA VAL A 321 3.08 11.34 7.49
C VAL A 321 2.25 12.55 7.85
N ASP A 322 2.29 13.57 7.01
CA ASP A 322 1.37 14.68 7.10
C ASP A 322 -0.05 14.12 7.14
N ILE A 323 -0.68 14.27 8.30
CA ILE A 323 -2.04 13.75 8.55
C ILE A 323 -3.05 14.46 7.65
N ASP A 324 -2.69 15.62 7.12
CA ASP A 324 -3.45 16.37 6.12
C ASP A 324 -3.18 15.89 4.68
N GLY A 325 -2.22 14.97 4.52
CA GLY A 325 -2.15 14.03 3.39
C GLY A 325 -1.38 14.48 2.17
N ASN A 326 -0.40 15.34 2.29
CA ASN A 326 0.46 15.69 1.18
C ASN A 326 1.92 15.33 1.48
N GLY A 327 2.35 14.17 1.02
CA GLY A 327 3.75 13.82 0.87
C GLY A 327 4.47 13.29 2.11
N ILE A 328 5.52 12.55 1.83
CA ILE A 328 6.54 12.15 2.79
C ILE A 328 7.47 13.34 2.97
N VAL A 329 7.51 13.94 4.16
CA VAL A 329 8.51 14.98 4.47
C VAL A 329 9.86 14.29 4.67
N GLU A 330 10.80 14.52 3.79
CA GLU A 330 12.19 14.07 3.97
C GLU A 330 12.77 14.71 5.22
N SER A 331 13.28 13.88 6.12
CA SER A 331 13.94 14.30 7.34
C SER A 331 15.22 15.06 7.01
N GLN A 332 15.37 16.24 7.55
CA GLN A 332 16.63 16.97 7.52
C GLN A 332 17.76 16.14 8.14
N GLU A 333 18.85 16.01 7.41
CA GLU A 333 20.09 15.39 7.87
C GLU A 333 20.55 15.96 9.21
N ASN A 334 20.79 15.07 10.16
CA ASN A 334 21.45 15.39 11.42
C ASN A 334 22.89 15.87 11.15
N LEU A 335 23.12 17.16 11.30
CA LEU A 335 24.44 17.71 11.51
C LEU A 335 25.01 17.16 12.82
N ALA A 336 26.15 16.50 12.72
CA ALA A 336 26.90 15.97 13.84
C ALA A 336 27.26 17.09 14.84
N PRO A 337 27.25 16.82 16.15
CA PRO A 337 27.69 17.81 17.12
C PRO A 337 29.22 17.92 17.11
N ASP A 338 29.69 19.13 16.85
CA ASP A 338 31.10 19.51 16.93
C ASP A 338 31.67 19.27 18.33
N GLN A 339 32.91 18.81 18.32
CA GLN A 339 33.75 18.53 19.49
C GLN A 339 33.96 19.79 20.33
N LYS A 340 33.66 19.69 21.61
CA LYS A 340 34.11 20.64 22.63
C LYS A 340 35.60 20.46 22.90
N GLN A 341 36.39 21.48 22.53
CA GLN A 341 37.70 21.72 23.16
C GLN A 341 37.55 22.42 24.50
N SER A 342 38.22 21.87 25.44
CA SER A 342 38.43 22.39 26.79
C SER A 342 39.36 23.63 26.80
N SER A 343 39.04 24.64 27.57
CA SER A 343 40.04 25.47 28.21
C SER A 343 39.52 26.07 29.53
N ASN A 344 40.29 25.87 30.56
CA ASN A 344 40.21 26.38 31.93
C ASN A 344 40.20 27.91 32.00
N GLU A 345 39.58 28.48 33.03
CA GLU A 345 40.19 29.27 34.10
C GLU A 345 39.12 30.00 34.90
N SER A 346 39.03 29.70 36.16
CA SER A 346 39.44 30.40 37.37
C SER A 346 38.62 31.60 37.85
N GLN A 347 38.18 31.49 39.12
CA GLN A 347 38.05 32.52 40.17
C GLN A 347 36.93 33.57 40.03
N GLU A 348 36.19 34.02 40.99
CA GLU A 348 36.26 34.08 42.45
C GLU A 348 34.95 34.61 43.01
N GLN A 349 34.59 34.16 44.23
CA GLN A 349 33.95 34.87 45.37
C GLN A 349 32.85 35.91 45.05
N SER A 350 31.77 36.04 45.73
CA SER A 350 31.54 36.11 47.19
C SER A 350 30.03 36.29 47.46
N ASP A 351 29.62 35.76 48.59
CA ASP A 351 28.70 36.27 49.63
C ASP A 351 27.42 37.02 49.26
N GLU A 352 26.30 36.55 49.70
CA GLU A 352 25.56 36.95 50.89
C GLU A 352 24.12 36.48 50.88
N VAL A 353 23.76 35.78 51.96
CA VAL A 353 22.40 35.61 52.44
C VAL A 353 22.09 36.83 53.34
N PRO A 354 20.89 37.34 53.54
CA PRO A 354 19.93 36.67 54.35
C PRO A 354 18.39 36.95 54.18
N ARG A 355 17.63 35.96 54.61
CA ARG A 355 16.53 35.97 55.55
C ARG A 355 15.27 36.86 55.40
N GLN A 356 14.21 36.12 55.69
CA GLN A 356 12.96 36.49 56.46
C GLN A 356 11.83 37.09 55.62
N GLU A 357 10.62 36.86 55.85
CA GLU A 357 9.76 36.21 56.84
C GLU A 357 8.32 36.16 56.38
N LYS A 358 7.62 35.06 56.72
CA LYS A 358 6.25 34.96 57.25
C LYS A 358 5.10 35.87 56.73
N ARG A 359 4.00 35.32 56.39
CA ARG A 359 2.77 35.13 57.19
C ARG A 359 1.52 35.09 56.33
N HIS A 360 0.72 34.05 56.59
CA HIS A 360 -0.67 34.06 57.00
C HIS A 360 -1.71 34.71 56.07
N LEU A 361 -2.82 34.16 55.78
CA LEU A 361 -3.88 33.37 56.40
C LEU A 361 -5.18 33.67 55.63
N HIS A 362 -6.06 32.71 55.57
CA HIS A 362 -7.53 32.78 55.44
C HIS A 362 -8.17 33.35 54.17
N ARG A 363 -8.99 32.62 53.52
CA ARG A 363 -10.26 31.94 53.82
C ARG A 363 -10.59 30.92 52.75
#